data_4972bc935c90337f6ea7386d027653d0
#
_entry.id   4972bc935c90337f6ea7386d027653d0
#
_cell.length_a   1.000
_cell.length_b   1.000
_cell.length_c   1.000
_cell.angle_alpha   90.00
_cell.angle_beta   90.00
_cell.angle_gamma   90.00
#
_symmetry.space_group_name_H-M   'P 1'
#
loop_
_entity.id
_entity.type
_entity.pdbx_description
1 polymer ?
#
loop_
_entity_poly.entity_id
_entity_poly.type
_entity_poly.pdbx_seq_one_letter_code
_entity_poly.pdbx_strand_id
1 'polypeptide(L)'
;VYEEFEEGHGMGATRTPRGKWIEEGLRALAAGGPEAVRVEVLAQALGVSKGGFYGYFGSRGALLTEMLDTWEREVTEAVIELVESGGGDARARLDRLFTIVASYEEGPVVGVDADLAIRDWARRDEAVAERLRRADSRRMEYLRSLFRAFCADEDDVEVRALITFSLRIGSHFIAADHGGRSRAEVMALTRKWLLR
;
A
#
# COMPACT_ATOMS: atom_id res chain seq x y z
N VAL A 1 19.14 60.95 16.48
CA VAL A 1 18.16 59.88 16.80
C VAL A 1 17.69 59.34 15.47
N TYR A 2 18.24 58.22 15.05
CA TYR A 2 17.79 57.45 13.88
C TYR A 2 17.13 56.22 14.42
N GLU A 3 15.83 56.07 14.20
CA GLU A 3 15.08 54.84 14.43
C GLU A 3 15.42 53.83 13.32
N GLU A 4 15.99 52.69 13.73
CA GLU A 4 16.19 51.54 12.89
C GLU A 4 14.82 50.86 12.66
N PHE A 5 14.36 50.81 11.41
CA PHE A 5 13.28 49.97 10.98
C PHE A 5 13.80 48.51 10.91
N GLU A 6 13.38 47.69 11.86
CA GLU A 6 13.54 46.23 11.75
C GLU A 6 12.68 45.73 10.59
N GLU A 7 13.34 45.34 9.49
CA GLU A 7 12.73 44.55 8.45
C GLU A 7 12.35 43.16 9.02
N GLY A 8 11.06 42.98 9.25
CA GLY A 8 10.49 41.68 9.61
C GLY A 8 10.79 40.65 8.53
N HIS A 9 11.69 39.71 8.83
CA HIS A 9 11.88 38.50 8.05
C HIS A 9 10.57 37.70 8.08
N GLY A 10 9.79 37.86 7.03
CA GLY A 10 8.67 36.96 6.75
C GLY A 10 9.19 35.52 6.68
N MET A 11 8.87 34.72 7.70
CA MET A 11 9.07 33.28 7.65
C MET A 11 8.29 32.77 6.44
N GLY A 12 8.98 32.53 5.34
CA GLY A 12 8.43 31.88 4.16
C GLY A 12 7.83 30.55 4.60
N ALA A 13 6.51 30.40 4.47
CA ALA A 13 5.83 29.18 4.81
C ALA A 13 6.52 28.03 4.06
N THR A 14 7.13 27.11 4.79
CA THR A 14 7.82 25.96 4.22
C THR A 14 6.80 25.19 3.38
N ARG A 15 7.03 25.12 2.06
CA ARG A 15 6.12 24.47 1.12
C ARG A 15 5.98 22.98 1.50
N THR A 16 4.76 22.53 1.75
CA THR A 16 4.47 21.13 2.04
C THR A 16 5.00 20.23 0.92
N PRO A 17 5.86 19.22 1.21
CA PRO A 17 6.41 18.35 0.18
C PRO A 17 5.33 17.63 -0.62
N ARG A 18 5.59 17.39 -1.92
CA ARG A 18 4.68 16.66 -2.83
C ARG A 18 4.24 15.32 -2.26
N GLY A 19 5.16 14.56 -1.67
CA GLY A 19 4.87 13.26 -1.04
C GLY A 19 3.80 13.32 0.04
N LYS A 20 3.73 14.41 0.80
CA LYS A 20 2.71 14.58 1.86
C LYS A 20 1.28 14.68 1.30
N TRP A 21 1.12 15.25 0.12
CA TRP A 21 -0.17 15.27 -0.56
C TRP A 21 -0.60 13.87 -1.02
N ILE A 22 0.36 13.06 -1.52
CA ILE A 22 0.11 11.68 -1.93
C ILE A 22 -0.24 10.83 -0.71
N GLU A 23 0.52 10.94 0.38
CA GLU A 23 0.25 10.26 1.65
C GLU A 23 -1.15 10.57 2.19
N GLU A 24 -1.51 11.86 2.26
CA GLU A 24 -2.83 12.28 2.73
C GLU A 24 -3.94 11.86 1.76
N GLY A 25 -3.66 11.90 0.46
CA GLY A 25 -4.56 11.38 -0.57
C GLY A 25 -4.86 9.88 -0.39
N LEU A 26 -3.84 9.06 -0.15
CA LEU A 26 -4.00 7.62 0.12
C LEU A 26 -4.76 7.36 1.43
N ARG A 27 -4.53 8.18 2.46
CA ARG A 27 -5.28 8.12 3.71
C ARG A 27 -6.76 8.47 3.51
N ALA A 28 -7.05 9.52 2.75
CA ALA A 28 -8.42 9.91 2.40
C ALA A 28 -9.11 8.82 1.54
N LEU A 29 -8.39 8.22 0.60
CA LEU A 29 -8.87 7.11 -0.23
C LEU A 29 -9.24 5.91 0.64
N ALA A 30 -8.38 5.52 1.58
CA ALA A 30 -8.63 4.43 2.52
C ALA A 30 -9.89 4.68 3.37
N ALA A 31 -10.10 5.92 3.81
CA ALA A 31 -11.22 6.28 4.68
C ALA A 31 -12.57 6.37 3.96
N GLY A 32 -12.60 6.73 2.66
CA GLY A 32 -13.88 7.02 1.99
C GLY A 32 -13.85 6.90 0.47
N GLY A 33 -12.91 6.12 -0.08
CA GLY A 33 -12.80 5.89 -1.51
C GLY A 33 -12.35 7.13 -2.30
N PRO A 34 -12.35 7.05 -3.65
CA PRO A 34 -11.84 8.12 -4.49
C PRO A 34 -12.60 9.45 -4.30
N GLU A 35 -13.87 9.43 -3.89
CA GLU A 35 -14.67 10.63 -3.68
C GLU A 35 -14.26 11.42 -2.43
N ALA A 36 -13.59 10.78 -1.47
CA ALA A 36 -13.02 11.46 -0.30
C ALA A 36 -11.74 12.25 -0.63
N VAL A 37 -11.07 11.94 -1.73
CA VAL A 37 -9.84 12.62 -2.17
C VAL A 37 -10.20 13.98 -2.81
N ARG A 38 -10.42 14.98 -1.98
CA ARG A 38 -10.76 16.35 -2.39
C ARG A 38 -9.66 17.32 -1.98
N VAL A 39 -9.25 18.20 -2.90
CA VAL A 39 -8.14 19.14 -2.69
C VAL A 39 -8.34 19.97 -1.42
N GLU A 40 -9.58 20.42 -1.17
CA GLU A 40 -9.94 21.19 0.02
C GLU A 40 -9.71 20.44 1.32
N VAL A 41 -10.14 19.17 1.34
CA VAL A 41 -10.02 18.30 2.51
C VAL A 41 -8.56 18.01 2.80
N LEU A 42 -7.78 17.67 1.76
CA LEU A 42 -6.35 17.40 1.89
C LEU A 42 -5.58 18.65 2.34
N ALA A 43 -5.88 19.83 1.78
CA ALA A 43 -5.26 21.08 2.18
C ALA A 43 -5.54 21.40 3.66
N GLN A 44 -6.78 21.19 4.11
CA GLN A 44 -7.17 21.37 5.50
C GLN A 44 -6.43 20.39 6.42
N ALA A 45 -6.37 19.09 6.07
CA ALA A 45 -5.68 18.06 6.84
C ALA A 45 -4.17 18.35 6.96
N LEU A 46 -3.56 18.90 5.91
CA LEU A 46 -2.15 19.28 5.88
C LEU A 46 -1.86 20.67 6.50
N GLY A 47 -2.90 21.42 6.89
CA GLY A 47 -2.75 22.75 7.45
C GLY A 47 -2.21 23.79 6.45
N VAL A 48 -2.51 23.66 5.15
CA VAL A 48 -1.97 24.48 4.08
C VAL A 48 -3.05 25.05 3.17
N SER A 49 -2.69 26.03 2.32
CA SER A 49 -3.61 26.56 1.32
C SER A 49 -3.72 25.65 0.08
N LYS A 50 -4.87 25.70 -0.62
CA LYS A 50 -5.05 25.00 -1.90
C LYS A 50 -4.03 25.40 -2.98
N GLY A 51 -3.49 26.61 -2.93
CA GLY A 51 -2.46 27.08 -3.85
C GLY A 51 -1.21 26.21 -3.84
N GLY A 52 -0.86 25.63 -2.70
CA GLY A 52 0.23 24.67 -2.57
C GLY A 52 0.03 23.41 -3.39
N PHE A 53 -1.21 22.92 -3.49
CA PHE A 53 -1.58 21.78 -4.32
C PHE A 53 -1.31 22.01 -5.80
N TYR A 54 -1.85 23.09 -6.36
CA TYR A 54 -1.74 23.41 -7.79
C TYR A 54 -0.30 23.71 -8.24
N GLY A 55 0.60 23.96 -7.31
CA GLY A 55 2.03 24.04 -7.58
C GLY A 55 2.71 22.69 -7.83
N TYR A 56 2.07 21.56 -7.47
CA TYR A 56 2.59 20.21 -7.64
C TYR A 56 1.77 19.39 -8.63
N PHE A 57 0.43 19.54 -8.61
CA PHE A 57 -0.51 18.76 -9.39
C PHE A 57 -1.40 19.69 -10.21
N GLY A 58 -1.48 19.47 -11.51
CA GLY A 58 -2.34 20.26 -12.39
C GLY A 58 -3.84 20.05 -12.13
N SER A 59 -4.21 18.90 -11.55
CA SER A 59 -5.59 18.53 -11.24
C SER A 59 -5.69 17.46 -10.16
N ARG A 60 -6.90 17.27 -9.62
CA ARG A 60 -7.22 16.13 -8.75
C ARG A 60 -6.93 14.79 -9.45
N GLY A 61 -7.25 14.69 -10.76
CA GLY A 61 -6.96 13.48 -11.55
C GLY A 61 -5.47 13.16 -11.60
N ALA A 62 -4.61 14.16 -11.73
CA ALA A 62 -3.16 13.97 -11.70
C ALA A 62 -2.69 13.44 -10.33
N LEU A 63 -3.25 13.93 -9.22
CA LEU A 63 -2.99 13.37 -7.88
C LEU A 63 -3.43 11.91 -7.79
N LEU A 64 -4.64 11.58 -8.23
CA LEU A 64 -5.15 10.19 -8.20
C LEU A 64 -4.25 9.25 -9.00
N THR A 65 -3.75 9.68 -10.15
CA THR A 65 -2.78 8.91 -10.95
C THR A 65 -1.51 8.64 -10.15
N GLU A 66 -0.93 9.66 -9.53
CA GLU A 66 0.30 9.50 -8.74
C GLU A 66 0.11 8.69 -7.45
N MET A 67 -1.07 8.75 -6.84
CA MET A 67 -1.43 7.88 -5.73
C MET A 67 -1.42 6.41 -6.17
N LEU A 68 -1.98 6.10 -7.35
CA LEU A 68 -1.95 4.75 -7.91
C LEU A 68 -0.53 4.32 -8.29
N ASP A 69 0.29 5.22 -8.88
CA ASP A 69 1.71 4.95 -9.17
C ASP A 69 2.50 4.63 -7.90
N THR A 70 2.24 5.40 -6.84
CA THR A 70 2.88 5.19 -5.52
C THR A 70 2.43 3.86 -4.92
N TRP A 71 1.13 3.56 -4.95
CA TRP A 71 0.60 2.30 -4.46
C TRP A 71 1.20 1.10 -5.22
N GLU A 72 1.20 1.09 -6.56
CA GLU A 72 1.80 0.00 -7.35
C GLU A 72 3.26 -0.25 -6.97
N ARG A 73 4.05 0.83 -6.84
CA ARG A 73 5.47 0.74 -6.46
C ARG A 73 5.67 0.23 -5.04
N GLU A 74 5.00 0.85 -4.06
CA GLU A 74 5.23 0.57 -2.63
C GLU A 74 4.73 -0.82 -2.20
N VAL A 75 3.59 -1.27 -2.73
CA VAL A 75 3.00 -2.55 -2.31
C VAL A 75 3.42 -3.74 -3.19
N THR A 76 4.15 -3.51 -4.25
CA THR A 76 4.61 -4.56 -5.15
C THR A 76 6.13 -4.53 -5.30
N GLU A 77 6.69 -3.57 -6.03
CA GLU A 77 8.12 -3.59 -6.34
C GLU A 77 9.00 -3.38 -5.10
N ALA A 78 8.68 -2.41 -4.24
CA ALA A 78 9.46 -2.16 -3.03
C ALA A 78 9.41 -3.35 -2.06
N VAL A 79 8.27 -4.05 -1.96
CA VAL A 79 8.16 -5.27 -1.15
C VAL A 79 9.03 -6.39 -1.72
N ILE A 80 8.98 -6.61 -3.04
CA ILE A 80 9.82 -7.61 -3.72
C ILE A 80 11.31 -7.29 -3.51
N GLU A 81 11.73 -6.05 -3.75
CA GLU A 81 13.11 -5.61 -3.53
C GLU A 81 13.57 -5.83 -2.08
N LEU A 82 12.73 -5.50 -1.12
CA LEU A 82 13.03 -5.68 0.29
C LEU A 82 13.16 -7.16 0.67
N VAL A 83 12.33 -8.03 0.09
CA VAL A 83 12.44 -9.48 0.28
C VAL A 83 13.74 -10.01 -0.33
N GLU A 84 14.06 -9.62 -1.57
CA GLU A 84 15.24 -10.10 -2.29
C GLU A 84 16.55 -9.60 -1.66
N SER A 85 16.59 -8.36 -1.18
CA SER A 85 17.80 -7.76 -0.55
C SER A 85 18.30 -8.52 0.68
N GLY A 86 17.39 -9.21 1.38
CA GLY A 86 17.76 -10.01 2.55
C GLY A 86 18.36 -11.37 2.22
N GLY A 87 18.43 -11.78 0.96
CA GLY A 87 19.00 -13.06 0.52
C GLY A 87 18.27 -14.28 1.11
N GLY A 88 18.98 -15.42 1.14
CA GLY A 88 18.45 -16.68 1.64
C GLY A 88 17.78 -17.51 0.55
N ASP A 89 17.33 -18.72 0.93
CA ASP A 89 16.56 -19.60 0.05
C ASP A 89 15.11 -19.12 -0.10
N ALA A 90 14.34 -19.79 -0.95
CA ALA A 90 12.97 -19.39 -1.24
C ALA A 90 12.05 -19.45 -0.01
N ARG A 91 12.26 -20.39 0.92
CA ARG A 91 11.50 -20.46 2.17
C ARG A 91 11.82 -19.28 3.09
N ALA A 92 13.09 -18.90 3.19
CA ALA A 92 13.50 -17.72 3.96
C ALA A 92 12.94 -16.43 3.37
N ARG A 93 12.89 -16.32 2.03
CA ARG A 93 12.26 -15.18 1.34
C ARG A 93 10.76 -15.12 1.57
N LEU A 94 10.05 -16.24 1.46
CA LEU A 94 8.61 -16.32 1.79
C LEU A 94 8.36 -15.94 3.25
N ASP A 95 9.17 -16.43 4.16
CA ASP A 95 9.10 -16.12 5.58
C ASP A 95 9.26 -14.62 5.84
N ARG A 96 10.22 -14.00 5.17
CA ARG A 96 10.44 -12.54 5.19
C ARG A 96 9.26 -11.80 4.57
N LEU A 97 8.74 -12.27 3.44
CA LEU A 97 7.56 -11.67 2.79
C LEU A 97 6.36 -11.64 3.75
N PHE A 98 6.06 -12.73 4.43
CA PHE A 98 5.00 -12.76 5.44
C PHE A 98 5.23 -11.74 6.57
N THR A 99 6.47 -11.60 7.02
CA THR A 99 6.83 -10.65 8.08
C THR A 99 6.67 -9.20 7.62
N ILE A 100 7.16 -8.88 6.42
CA ILE A 100 7.03 -7.54 5.82
C ILE A 100 5.57 -7.19 5.63
N VAL A 101 4.79 -8.08 5.02
CA VAL A 101 3.36 -7.85 4.76
C VAL A 101 2.58 -7.64 6.05
N ALA A 102 2.87 -8.39 7.12
CA ALA A 102 2.24 -8.18 8.42
C ALA A 102 2.58 -6.80 9.01
N SER A 103 3.82 -6.30 8.83
CA SER A 103 4.20 -4.96 9.33
C SER A 103 3.51 -3.81 8.57
N TYR A 104 3.10 -4.01 7.33
CA TYR A 104 2.31 -3.04 6.58
C TYR A 104 0.86 -2.91 7.07
N GLU A 105 0.35 -3.87 7.85
CA GLU A 105 -0.96 -3.78 8.51
C GLU A 105 -0.97 -2.70 9.60
N GLU A 106 0.19 -2.43 10.21
CA GLU A 106 0.39 -1.44 11.28
C GLU A 106 1.02 -0.13 10.75
N GLY A 107 1.33 -0.04 9.46
CA GLY A 107 2.12 1.04 8.85
C GLY A 107 1.31 2.30 8.48
N PRO A 108 1.98 3.46 8.37
CA PRO A 108 1.30 4.77 8.40
C PRO A 108 0.68 5.24 7.09
N VAL A 109 1.00 4.72 5.90
CA VAL A 109 0.58 5.43 4.67
C VAL A 109 0.02 4.56 3.54
N VAL A 110 0.67 3.48 3.15
CA VAL A 110 0.21 2.58 2.07
C VAL A 110 -0.11 1.22 2.66
N GLY A 111 -1.05 1.22 3.61
CA GLY A 111 -1.48 0.01 4.29
C GLY A 111 -2.46 -0.81 3.47
N VAL A 112 -2.92 -1.89 4.08
CA VAL A 112 -3.96 -2.75 3.52
C VAL A 112 -5.25 -1.99 3.19
N ASP A 113 -5.61 -0.97 3.98
CA ASP A 113 -6.84 -0.20 3.78
C ASP A 113 -6.85 0.56 2.45
N ALA A 114 -5.70 1.12 2.03
CA ALA A 114 -5.56 1.74 0.71
C ALA A 114 -5.67 0.69 -0.41
N ASP A 115 -5.05 -0.49 -0.25
CA ASP A 115 -5.17 -1.61 -1.22
C ASP A 115 -6.63 -2.07 -1.37
N LEU A 116 -7.36 -2.21 -0.26
CA LEU A 116 -8.79 -2.57 -0.27
C LEU A 116 -9.66 -1.49 -0.91
N ALA A 117 -9.40 -0.22 -0.63
CA ALA A 117 -10.12 0.90 -1.24
C ALA A 117 -9.86 0.98 -2.76
N ILE A 118 -8.65 0.70 -3.23
CA ILE A 118 -8.33 0.60 -4.66
C ILE A 118 -9.04 -0.58 -5.30
N ARG A 119 -9.17 -1.72 -4.63
CA ARG A 119 -9.94 -2.87 -5.12
C ARG A 119 -11.42 -2.54 -5.27
N ASP A 120 -12.00 -1.82 -4.33
CA ASP A 120 -13.39 -1.37 -4.46
C ASP A 120 -13.55 -0.31 -5.56
N TRP A 121 -12.61 0.61 -5.72
CA TRP A 121 -12.60 1.57 -6.82
C TRP A 121 -12.49 0.88 -8.18
N ALA A 122 -11.63 -0.12 -8.33
CA ALA A 122 -11.45 -0.91 -9.54
C ALA A 122 -12.73 -1.60 -10.04
N ARG A 123 -13.70 -1.85 -9.17
CA ARG A 123 -15.01 -2.41 -9.56
C ARG A 123 -15.86 -1.44 -10.40
N ARG A 124 -15.54 -0.15 -10.37
CA ARG A 124 -16.30 0.94 -10.97
C ARG A 124 -15.51 1.76 -12.00
N ASP A 125 -14.21 1.48 -12.13
CA ASP A 125 -13.28 2.20 -13.00
C ASP A 125 -12.35 1.22 -13.71
N GLU A 126 -12.52 1.08 -15.03
CA GLU A 126 -11.78 0.11 -15.83
C GLU A 126 -10.27 0.43 -15.88
N ALA A 127 -9.88 1.71 -15.86
CA ALA A 127 -8.47 2.08 -15.85
C ALA A 127 -7.79 1.66 -14.55
N VAL A 128 -8.50 1.78 -13.42
CA VAL A 128 -8.02 1.31 -12.11
C VAL A 128 -8.02 -0.22 -12.08
N ALA A 129 -9.04 -0.88 -12.66
CA ALA A 129 -9.09 -2.34 -12.74
C ALA A 129 -7.91 -2.91 -13.53
N GLU A 130 -7.51 -2.26 -14.62
CA GLU A 130 -6.34 -2.68 -15.41
C GLU A 130 -5.05 -2.56 -14.60
N ARG A 131 -4.89 -1.48 -13.83
CA ARG A 131 -3.73 -1.29 -12.94
C ARG A 131 -3.70 -2.37 -11.85
N LEU A 132 -4.85 -2.64 -11.23
CA LEU A 132 -4.98 -3.70 -10.22
C LEU A 132 -4.60 -5.08 -10.78
N ARG A 133 -5.08 -5.42 -11.99
CA ARG A 133 -4.71 -6.69 -12.66
C ARG A 133 -3.21 -6.82 -12.85
N ARG A 134 -2.52 -5.76 -13.30
CA ARG A 134 -1.06 -5.78 -13.46
C ARG A 134 -0.34 -6.00 -12.12
N ALA A 135 -0.72 -5.25 -11.10
CA ALA A 135 -0.13 -5.36 -9.77
C ALA A 135 -0.36 -6.76 -9.17
N ASP A 136 -1.58 -7.28 -9.24
CA ASP A 136 -1.91 -8.61 -8.72
C ASP A 136 -1.22 -9.72 -9.52
N SER A 137 -1.15 -9.62 -10.84
CA SER A 137 -0.41 -10.58 -11.68
C SER A 137 1.07 -10.62 -11.31
N ARG A 138 1.70 -9.46 -11.08
CA ARG A 138 3.10 -9.37 -10.66
C ARG A 138 3.34 -10.00 -9.29
N ARG A 139 2.44 -9.75 -8.33
CA ARG A 139 2.51 -10.35 -6.99
C ARG A 139 2.34 -11.87 -7.02
N MET A 140 1.35 -12.36 -7.79
CA MET A 140 1.10 -13.79 -7.97
C MET A 140 2.28 -14.48 -8.65
N GLU A 141 2.88 -13.89 -9.69
CA GLU A 141 4.05 -14.47 -10.34
C GLU A 141 5.26 -14.53 -9.40
N TYR A 142 5.44 -13.53 -8.56
CA TYR A 142 6.49 -13.56 -7.54
C TYR A 142 6.27 -14.70 -6.54
N LEU A 143 5.04 -14.88 -6.03
CA LEU A 143 4.70 -16.00 -5.15
C LEU A 143 4.96 -17.35 -5.82
N ARG A 144 4.52 -17.54 -7.07
CA ARG A 144 4.80 -18.75 -7.85
C ARG A 144 6.30 -19.03 -7.96
N SER A 145 7.09 -18.01 -8.25
CA SER A 145 8.55 -18.16 -8.37
C SER A 145 9.21 -18.67 -7.09
N LEU A 146 8.71 -18.20 -5.93
CA LEU A 146 9.20 -18.65 -4.64
C LEU A 146 8.76 -20.09 -4.33
N PHE A 147 7.51 -20.45 -4.60
CA PHE A 147 7.01 -21.80 -4.36
C PHE A 147 7.64 -22.85 -5.30
N ARG A 148 7.85 -22.53 -6.58
CA ARG A 148 8.55 -23.42 -7.54
C ARG A 148 9.93 -23.85 -7.09
N ALA A 149 10.60 -23.08 -6.26
CA ALA A 149 11.92 -23.43 -5.77
C ALA A 149 11.94 -24.67 -4.84
N PHE A 150 10.78 -25.07 -4.30
CA PHE A 150 10.69 -26.24 -3.40
C PHE A 150 9.43 -27.08 -3.56
N CYS A 151 8.49 -26.73 -4.42
CA CYS A 151 7.36 -27.55 -4.82
C CYS A 151 7.65 -28.08 -6.23
N ALA A 152 7.57 -29.39 -6.39
CA ALA A 152 7.82 -30.05 -7.69
C ALA A 152 6.58 -30.06 -8.60
N ASP A 153 5.40 -29.90 -8.04
CA ASP A 153 4.11 -29.93 -8.72
C ASP A 153 3.60 -28.50 -8.98
N GLU A 154 3.34 -28.17 -10.24
CA GLU A 154 2.82 -26.84 -10.64
C GLU A 154 1.41 -26.59 -10.09
N ASP A 155 0.59 -27.62 -9.90
CA ASP A 155 -0.73 -27.47 -9.28
C ASP A 155 -0.59 -27.09 -7.79
N ASP A 156 0.37 -27.68 -7.07
CA ASP A 156 0.69 -27.31 -5.68
C ASP A 156 1.24 -25.86 -5.61
N VAL A 157 2.08 -25.46 -6.57
CA VAL A 157 2.58 -24.06 -6.69
C VAL A 157 1.43 -23.09 -6.84
N GLU A 158 0.51 -23.32 -7.77
CA GLU A 158 -0.62 -22.44 -8.03
C GLU A 158 -1.56 -22.32 -6.84
N VAL A 159 -1.88 -23.47 -6.21
CA VAL A 159 -2.76 -23.52 -5.04
C VAL A 159 -2.14 -22.75 -3.86
N ARG A 160 -0.86 -22.95 -3.57
CA ARG A 160 -0.17 -22.24 -2.48
C ARG A 160 -0.08 -20.73 -2.75
N ALA A 161 0.24 -20.33 -3.98
CA ALA A 161 0.28 -18.93 -4.37
C ALA A 161 -1.10 -18.28 -4.21
N LEU A 162 -2.16 -18.93 -4.71
CA LEU A 162 -3.52 -18.43 -4.59
C LEU A 162 -3.99 -18.34 -3.14
N ILE A 163 -3.74 -19.36 -2.32
CA ILE A 163 -4.10 -19.34 -0.89
C ILE A 163 -3.37 -18.22 -0.18
N THR A 164 -2.06 -18.07 -0.39
CA THR A 164 -1.24 -17.02 0.23
C THR A 164 -1.79 -15.63 -0.10
N PHE A 165 -2.06 -15.38 -1.38
CA PHE A 165 -2.58 -14.11 -1.84
C PHE A 165 -4.01 -13.84 -1.35
N SER A 166 -4.88 -14.85 -1.39
CA SER A 166 -6.27 -14.76 -0.93
C SER A 166 -6.36 -14.48 0.58
N LEU A 167 -5.51 -15.10 1.38
CA LEU A 167 -5.45 -14.87 2.83
C LEU A 167 -5.06 -13.43 3.14
N ARG A 168 -4.12 -12.85 2.39
CA ARG A 168 -3.72 -11.44 2.55
C ARG A 168 -4.90 -10.48 2.42
N ILE A 169 -5.79 -10.74 1.46
CA ILE A 169 -6.95 -9.89 1.18
C ILE A 169 -8.15 -10.31 2.04
N GLY A 170 -8.51 -11.59 1.98
CA GLY A 170 -9.74 -12.13 2.59
C GLY A 170 -9.76 -12.04 4.10
N SER A 171 -8.59 -12.13 4.74
CA SER A 171 -8.50 -12.04 6.20
C SER A 171 -9.03 -10.72 6.77
N HIS A 172 -9.06 -9.62 5.99
CA HIS A 172 -9.61 -8.34 6.42
C HIS A 172 -11.15 -8.28 6.36
N PHE A 173 -11.78 -9.20 5.66
CA PHE A 173 -13.23 -9.30 5.52
C PHE A 173 -13.88 -10.38 6.39
N ILE A 174 -13.06 -11.24 7.02
CA ILE A 174 -13.57 -12.30 7.89
C ILE A 174 -13.79 -11.74 9.29
N ALA A 175 -15.06 -11.69 9.71
CA ALA A 175 -15.48 -11.26 11.04
C ALA A 175 -15.68 -12.44 12.03
N ALA A 176 -15.49 -13.68 11.56
CA ALA A 176 -15.72 -14.88 12.37
C ALA A 176 -14.60 -15.11 13.39
N ASP A 177 -14.96 -15.72 14.51
CA ASP A 177 -14.02 -16.21 15.51
C ASP A 177 -13.17 -17.38 15.00
N HIS A 178 -11.98 -17.52 15.55
CA HIS A 178 -11.05 -18.60 15.24
C HIS A 178 -11.02 -19.73 16.27
N GLY A 179 -12.17 -20.07 16.87
CA GLY A 179 -12.27 -21.18 17.80
C GLY A 179 -11.38 -21.01 19.06
N GLY A 180 -11.38 -19.83 19.65
CA GLY A 180 -10.60 -19.50 20.84
C GLY A 180 -9.14 -19.14 20.59
N ARG A 181 -8.69 -19.10 19.33
CA ARG A 181 -7.36 -18.63 18.92
C ARG A 181 -7.42 -17.18 18.45
N SER A 182 -6.33 -16.46 18.63
CA SER A 182 -6.17 -15.16 18.02
C SER A 182 -5.95 -15.31 16.50
N ARG A 183 -6.27 -14.26 15.74
CA ARG A 183 -5.97 -14.19 14.32
C ARG A 183 -4.47 -14.41 14.03
N ALA A 184 -3.60 -13.80 14.83
CA ALA A 184 -2.15 -13.93 14.70
C ALA A 184 -1.70 -15.41 14.84
N GLU A 185 -2.26 -16.15 15.81
CA GLU A 185 -1.97 -17.58 15.97
C GLU A 185 -2.41 -18.39 14.75
N VAL A 186 -3.59 -18.12 14.19
CA VAL A 186 -4.07 -18.83 13.00
C VAL A 186 -3.21 -18.49 11.78
N MET A 187 -2.82 -17.24 11.60
CA MET A 187 -1.93 -16.83 10.52
C MET A 187 -0.55 -17.47 10.64
N ALA A 188 -0.01 -17.61 11.85
CA ALA A 188 1.26 -18.31 12.09
C ALA A 188 1.16 -19.81 11.75
N LEU A 189 0.04 -20.46 12.08
CA LEU A 189 -0.21 -21.85 11.70
C LEU A 189 -0.33 -22.01 10.19
N THR A 190 -1.01 -21.10 9.50
CA THR A 190 -1.16 -21.10 8.04
C THR A 190 0.20 -20.93 7.37
N ARG A 191 1.02 -19.97 7.82
CA ARG A 191 2.40 -19.79 7.36
C ARG A 191 3.21 -21.09 7.49
N LYS A 192 3.17 -21.73 8.65
CA LYS A 192 3.86 -23.00 8.89
C LYS A 192 3.37 -24.10 7.96
N TRP A 193 2.08 -24.13 7.61
CA TRP A 193 1.51 -25.08 6.70
C TRP A 193 1.96 -24.82 5.24
N LEU A 194 1.95 -23.56 4.80
CA LEU A 194 2.36 -23.18 3.45
C LEU A 194 3.85 -23.43 3.16
N LEU A 195 4.72 -23.38 4.18
CA LEU A 195 6.17 -23.57 4.05
C LEU A 195 6.64 -25.04 4.16
N ARG A 196 5.73 -25.99 4.33
CA ARG A 196 6.04 -27.42 4.29
C ARG A 196 6.38 -27.87 2.89
#